data_ee9cfd8148cf979589b5382090773326
#
_entry.id   ee9cfd8148cf979589b5382090773326
#
_cell.length_a   1.000
_cell.length_b   1.000
_cell.length_c   1.000
_cell.angle_alpha   90.00
_cell.angle_beta   90.00
_cell.angle_gamma   90.00
#
_symmetry.space_group_name_H-M   'P 1'
#
loop_
_entity.id
_entity.type
_entity.pdbx_description
1 polymer ?
#
loop_
_entity_poly.entity_id
_entity_poly.type
_entity_poly.pdbx_seq_one_letter_code
_entity_poly.pdbx_strand_id
1 'polypeptide(L)'
;TRPETLFGDTAVAVNPDDERYQDIIGKTLKLPCTDREIPVIADSYVDKEFGTGCVKITPAHDPNDFEVGKRHSLEEIVVINDDATMNEKAGKYAGMDRYECRKALVEDLKEQGLLVKVVPHSHNVGVHDRCHTTVEPMIKQQWFVKMDEMIKPAVEGVKNGEIKLLPSRMDKTYFNWTDNIRDWCISRQLWWGHRIPAWYCDDCGEMVVSIEKPGKCPKCGKEHWTQDPDTLDTWFSSALWPFSTLGWPEKTEDLDYFYPNDVLVTGYDIIFFWVIRMIFSGYEQMGKAPFHTVLFHGLVRDSQGRKMSKSLGNGIDPLEVIDKYGADALRLTLITGNAPGNDMRFYWERVEASRNFANKVW
;
A
#
# COMPACT_ATOMS: atom_id res chain seq x y z
N THR A 1 17.35 -1.33 -16.86
CA THR A 1 16.11 -1.36 -17.68
C THR A 1 15.50 -2.75 -17.74
N ARG A 2 14.24 -2.84 -18.12
CA ARG A 2 13.46 -4.07 -18.29
C ARG A 2 13.13 -4.19 -19.79
N PRO A 3 13.98 -4.85 -20.61
CA PRO A 3 13.80 -4.92 -22.06
C PRO A 3 12.43 -5.44 -22.50
N GLU A 4 11.87 -6.44 -21.80
CA GLU A 4 10.57 -7.05 -22.10
C GLU A 4 9.38 -6.07 -22.09
N THR A 5 9.50 -4.93 -21.40
CA THR A 5 8.45 -3.89 -21.39
C THR A 5 8.56 -2.91 -22.56
N LEU A 6 9.53 -3.06 -23.44
CA LEU A 6 9.76 -2.17 -24.60
C LEU A 6 8.50 -1.96 -25.44
N PHE A 7 7.70 -3.00 -25.64
CA PHE A 7 6.45 -2.93 -26.42
C PHE A 7 5.41 -1.99 -25.80
N GLY A 8 5.55 -1.64 -24.53
CA GLY A 8 4.74 -0.65 -23.80
C GLY A 8 5.35 0.74 -23.74
N ASP A 9 6.52 0.97 -24.34
CA ASP A 9 7.15 2.28 -24.34
C ASP A 9 6.32 3.26 -25.17
N THR A 10 6.11 4.47 -24.62
CA THR A 10 5.31 5.54 -25.26
C THR A 10 6.06 6.85 -25.41
N ALA A 11 7.27 6.95 -24.87
CA ALA A 11 8.20 8.05 -25.11
C ALA A 11 9.65 7.64 -24.77
N VAL A 12 10.59 8.46 -25.26
CA VAL A 12 11.93 8.55 -24.70
C VAL A 12 12.06 9.92 -24.04
N ALA A 13 12.44 9.96 -22.76
CA ALA A 13 12.66 11.20 -22.04
C ALA A 13 14.14 11.57 -22.00
N VAL A 14 14.44 12.85 -22.08
CA VAL A 14 15.75 13.46 -21.91
C VAL A 14 15.64 14.63 -20.93
N ASN A 15 16.74 14.97 -20.26
CA ASN A 15 16.72 16.13 -19.37
C ASN A 15 16.67 17.43 -20.22
N PRO A 16 15.80 18.41 -19.88
CA PRO A 16 15.70 19.68 -20.62
C PRO A 16 17.01 20.49 -20.64
N ASP A 17 17.90 20.27 -19.66
CA ASP A 17 19.18 20.97 -19.55
C ASP A 17 20.35 20.17 -20.15
N ASP A 18 20.06 19.08 -20.88
CA ASP A 18 21.10 18.26 -21.53
C ASP A 18 21.32 18.72 -22.97
N GLU A 19 22.41 19.43 -23.19
CA GLU A 19 22.77 20.00 -24.49
C GLU A 19 22.93 18.94 -25.60
N ARG A 20 23.22 17.69 -25.24
CA ARG A 20 23.41 16.57 -26.18
C ARG A 20 22.19 16.22 -26.98
N TYR A 21 20.99 16.51 -26.42
CA TYR A 21 19.70 16.03 -26.94
C TYR A 21 18.71 17.14 -27.29
N GLN A 22 19.10 18.41 -27.18
CA GLN A 22 18.23 19.55 -27.50
C GLN A 22 17.62 19.46 -28.90
N ASP A 23 18.43 19.03 -29.88
CA ASP A 23 18.01 18.95 -31.28
C ASP A 23 16.96 17.88 -31.58
N ILE A 24 16.76 16.91 -30.66
CA ILE A 24 15.83 15.79 -30.87
C ILE A 24 14.56 15.90 -30.06
N ILE A 25 14.48 16.84 -29.11
CA ILE A 25 13.24 17.08 -28.34
C ILE A 25 12.09 17.42 -29.28
N GLY A 26 10.95 16.76 -29.11
CA GLY A 26 9.77 16.91 -29.95
C GLY A 26 9.81 16.15 -31.29
N LYS A 27 10.90 15.46 -31.60
CA LYS A 27 10.95 14.52 -32.74
C LYS A 27 10.40 13.15 -32.35
N THR A 28 10.10 12.32 -33.35
CA THR A 28 9.70 10.92 -33.17
C THR A 28 10.87 9.97 -33.43
N LEU A 29 10.82 8.84 -32.73
CA LEU A 29 11.78 7.72 -32.88
C LEU A 29 11.00 6.46 -33.22
N LYS A 30 11.55 5.66 -34.11
CA LYS A 30 11.00 4.32 -34.38
C LYS A 30 11.31 3.39 -33.21
N LEU A 31 10.29 2.80 -32.60
CA LEU A 31 10.44 1.85 -31.52
C LEU A 31 10.95 0.51 -32.10
N PRO A 32 12.12 0.00 -31.67
CA PRO A 32 12.67 -1.25 -32.20
C PRO A 32 11.70 -2.44 -32.07
N CYS A 33 11.79 -3.38 -32.98
CA CYS A 33 10.95 -4.60 -33.02
C CYS A 33 9.43 -4.34 -33.08
N THR A 34 9.03 -3.13 -33.45
CA THR A 34 7.62 -2.73 -33.64
C THR A 34 7.46 -1.84 -34.87
N ASP A 35 6.21 -1.55 -35.28
CA ASP A 35 5.89 -0.55 -36.30
C ASP A 35 5.52 0.82 -35.71
N ARG A 36 5.72 1.00 -34.39
CA ARG A 36 5.34 2.21 -33.68
C ARG A 36 6.46 3.26 -33.71
N GLU A 37 6.02 4.52 -33.72
CA GLU A 37 6.87 5.68 -33.46
C GLU A 37 6.47 6.31 -32.12
N ILE A 38 7.46 6.74 -31.35
CA ILE A 38 7.29 7.37 -30.04
C ILE A 38 8.00 8.70 -29.98
N PRO A 39 7.45 9.71 -29.26
CA PRO A 39 8.07 11.04 -29.16
C PRO A 39 9.30 11.05 -28.24
N VAL A 40 10.19 12.00 -28.48
CA VAL A 40 11.20 12.42 -27.51
C VAL A 40 10.65 13.59 -26.71
N ILE A 41 10.56 13.42 -25.39
CA ILE A 41 10.04 14.42 -24.46
C ILE A 41 11.17 14.96 -23.56
N ALA A 42 10.99 16.18 -23.04
CA ALA A 42 11.88 16.77 -22.05
C ALA A 42 11.26 16.67 -20.66
N ASP A 43 11.95 16.01 -19.73
CA ASP A 43 11.48 15.89 -18.34
C ASP A 43 12.67 15.92 -17.37
N SER A 44 12.57 16.72 -16.32
CA SER A 44 13.59 16.86 -15.27
C SER A 44 13.79 15.61 -14.40
N TYR A 45 12.92 14.63 -14.54
CA TYR A 45 13.05 13.30 -13.94
C TYR A 45 14.35 12.60 -14.40
N VAL A 46 14.79 12.88 -15.62
CA VAL A 46 15.96 12.21 -16.22
C VAL A 46 17.26 12.77 -15.63
N ASP A 47 18.06 11.89 -15.04
CA ASP A 47 19.43 12.20 -14.62
C ASP A 47 20.36 12.15 -15.84
N LYS A 48 20.88 13.33 -16.25
CA LYS A 48 21.75 13.46 -17.40
C LYS A 48 23.13 12.82 -17.23
N GLU A 49 23.55 12.56 -15.99
CA GLU A 49 24.83 11.94 -15.68
C GLU A 49 24.72 10.39 -15.59
N PHE A 50 23.49 9.86 -15.56
CA PHE A 50 23.28 8.42 -15.47
C PHE A 50 23.13 7.77 -16.86
N GLY A 51 23.97 6.79 -17.16
CA GLY A 51 23.93 6.02 -18.41
C GLY A 51 24.16 6.89 -19.64
N THR A 52 23.17 6.95 -20.53
CA THR A 52 23.19 7.80 -21.74
C THR A 52 22.57 9.16 -21.52
N GLY A 53 21.87 9.39 -20.41
CA GLY A 53 21.01 10.56 -20.22
C GLY A 53 19.67 10.48 -20.96
N CYS A 54 19.34 9.32 -21.54
CA CYS A 54 18.06 9.03 -22.17
C CYS A 54 17.37 7.89 -21.42
N VAL A 55 16.07 8.05 -21.16
CA VAL A 55 15.26 7.05 -20.44
C VAL A 55 14.03 6.70 -21.28
N LYS A 56 13.79 5.40 -21.50
CA LYS A 56 12.54 4.94 -22.08
C LYS A 56 11.42 5.13 -21.06
N ILE A 57 10.24 5.50 -21.48
CA ILE A 57 9.07 5.73 -20.62
C ILE A 57 8.00 4.69 -20.93
N THR A 58 7.71 3.86 -19.92
CA THR A 58 6.71 2.77 -19.99
C THR A 58 5.66 2.96 -18.89
N PRO A 59 4.68 3.85 -19.05
CA PRO A 59 3.76 4.24 -17.98
C PRO A 59 3.00 3.07 -17.36
N ALA A 60 2.69 2.03 -18.15
CA ALA A 60 1.93 0.88 -17.65
C ALA A 60 2.73 -0.09 -16.77
N HIS A 61 4.08 -0.01 -16.75
CA HIS A 61 4.94 -1.02 -16.12
C HIS A 61 6.02 -0.46 -15.18
N ASP A 62 6.01 0.84 -14.92
CA ASP A 62 6.90 1.48 -13.95
C ASP A 62 6.19 2.64 -13.24
N PRO A 63 6.20 2.70 -11.89
CA PRO A 63 5.52 3.77 -11.15
C PRO A 63 6.05 5.18 -11.43
N ASN A 64 7.36 5.32 -11.67
CA ASN A 64 7.95 6.62 -11.99
C ASN A 64 7.60 7.05 -13.41
N ASP A 65 7.66 6.10 -14.36
CA ASP A 65 7.26 6.34 -15.75
C ASP A 65 5.75 6.67 -15.85
N PHE A 66 4.92 6.12 -14.95
CA PHE A 66 3.51 6.47 -14.86
C PHE A 66 3.30 7.95 -14.50
N GLU A 67 4.06 8.48 -13.54
CA GLU A 67 3.98 9.90 -13.19
C GLU A 67 4.50 10.81 -14.32
N VAL A 68 5.56 10.40 -15.04
CA VAL A 68 6.01 11.07 -16.27
C VAL A 68 4.91 11.02 -17.32
N GLY A 69 4.31 9.84 -17.52
CA GLY A 69 3.21 9.63 -18.46
C GLY A 69 2.03 10.58 -18.22
N LYS A 70 1.63 10.75 -16.96
CA LYS A 70 0.57 11.70 -16.57
C LYS A 70 0.93 13.14 -16.93
N ARG A 71 2.16 13.59 -16.61
CA ARG A 71 2.60 14.97 -16.92
C ARG A 71 2.59 15.28 -18.41
N HIS A 72 2.90 14.28 -19.22
CA HIS A 72 3.01 14.42 -20.68
C HIS A 72 1.83 13.85 -21.44
N SER A 73 0.76 13.40 -20.76
CA SER A 73 -0.43 12.78 -21.36
C SER A 73 -0.10 11.63 -22.31
N LEU A 74 0.84 10.77 -21.92
CA LEU A 74 1.27 9.61 -22.71
C LEU A 74 0.26 8.47 -22.58
N GLU A 75 0.18 7.64 -23.61
CA GLU A 75 -0.64 6.44 -23.61
C GLU A 75 -0.10 5.38 -22.63
N GLU A 76 -1.00 4.66 -21.97
CA GLU A 76 -0.69 3.57 -21.04
C GLU A 76 -0.90 2.22 -21.72
N ILE A 77 0.18 1.58 -22.16
CA ILE A 77 0.12 0.33 -22.91
C ILE A 77 0.57 -0.84 -22.07
N VAL A 78 -0.39 -1.64 -21.60
CA VAL A 78 -0.11 -2.89 -20.87
C VAL A 78 0.35 -3.97 -21.87
N VAL A 79 1.48 -4.63 -21.59
CA VAL A 79 2.11 -5.64 -22.45
C VAL A 79 2.38 -6.98 -21.75
N ILE A 80 2.10 -7.06 -20.46
CA ILE A 80 2.26 -8.27 -19.63
C ILE A 80 0.88 -8.68 -19.11
N ASN A 81 0.53 -9.95 -19.25
CA ASN A 81 -0.69 -10.56 -18.71
C ASN A 81 -0.59 -10.78 -17.20
N ASP A 82 -1.72 -11.12 -16.56
CA ASP A 82 -1.79 -11.39 -15.12
C ASP A 82 -0.97 -12.61 -14.66
N ASP A 83 -0.71 -13.55 -15.57
CA ASP A 83 0.14 -14.71 -15.36
C ASP A 83 1.63 -14.44 -15.66
N ALA A 84 1.98 -13.17 -15.92
CA ALA A 84 3.31 -12.71 -16.28
C ALA A 84 3.84 -13.20 -17.63
N THR A 85 2.98 -13.64 -18.51
CA THR A 85 3.30 -13.86 -19.93
C THR A 85 3.11 -12.58 -20.74
N MET A 86 3.76 -12.47 -21.89
CA MET A 86 3.59 -11.34 -22.80
C MET A 86 2.24 -11.43 -23.51
N ASN A 87 1.52 -10.31 -23.62
CA ASN A 87 0.26 -10.27 -24.36
C ASN A 87 0.44 -10.05 -25.87
N GLU A 88 -0.67 -9.95 -26.60
CA GLU A 88 -0.67 -9.80 -28.07
C GLU A 88 0.05 -8.55 -28.58
N LYS A 89 0.18 -7.50 -27.75
CA LYS A 89 0.89 -6.26 -28.12
C LYS A 89 2.41 -6.46 -28.24
N ALA A 90 2.93 -7.55 -27.68
CA ALA A 90 4.33 -7.93 -27.83
C ALA A 90 4.65 -8.62 -29.18
N GLY A 91 3.68 -8.72 -30.10
CA GLY A 91 3.86 -9.28 -31.44
C GLY A 91 4.38 -10.73 -31.40
N LYS A 92 5.52 -10.99 -32.03
CA LYS A 92 6.10 -12.36 -32.11
C LYS A 92 6.50 -12.94 -30.74
N TYR A 93 6.56 -12.14 -29.69
CA TYR A 93 6.88 -12.58 -28.32
C TYR A 93 5.64 -12.87 -27.48
N ALA A 94 4.43 -12.72 -28.05
CA ALA A 94 3.19 -13.00 -27.33
C ALA A 94 3.15 -14.44 -26.82
N GLY A 95 2.68 -14.63 -25.58
CA GLY A 95 2.63 -15.91 -24.89
C GLY A 95 3.94 -16.37 -24.25
N MET A 96 5.06 -15.70 -24.49
CA MET A 96 6.32 -16.02 -23.81
C MET A 96 6.28 -15.56 -22.34
N ASP A 97 6.96 -16.31 -21.46
CA ASP A 97 7.32 -15.79 -20.14
C ASP A 97 8.14 -14.51 -20.27
N ARG A 98 7.92 -13.53 -19.38
CA ARG A 98 8.60 -12.22 -19.42
C ARG A 98 10.13 -12.30 -19.47
N TYR A 99 10.74 -13.27 -18.77
CA TYR A 99 12.20 -13.42 -18.75
C TYR A 99 12.73 -14.11 -20.01
N GLU A 100 11.94 -15.00 -20.61
CA GLU A 100 12.26 -15.60 -21.92
C GLU A 100 12.15 -14.53 -23.01
N CYS A 101 11.11 -13.72 -22.98
CA CYS A 101 10.95 -12.57 -23.88
C CYS A 101 12.13 -11.61 -23.76
N ARG A 102 12.57 -11.28 -22.52
CA ARG A 102 13.75 -10.43 -22.30
C ARG A 102 14.99 -10.94 -23.01
N LYS A 103 15.27 -12.24 -22.91
CA LYS A 103 16.41 -12.87 -23.56
C LYS A 103 16.31 -12.80 -25.08
N ALA A 104 15.16 -13.23 -25.62
CA ALA A 104 14.91 -13.24 -27.06
C ALA A 104 14.99 -11.83 -27.66
N LEU A 105 14.38 -10.84 -27.02
CA LEU A 105 14.41 -9.45 -27.49
C LEU A 105 15.81 -8.87 -27.48
N VAL A 106 16.63 -9.16 -26.47
CA VAL A 106 18.03 -8.68 -26.41
C VAL A 106 18.86 -9.27 -27.54
N GLU A 107 18.68 -10.54 -27.87
CA GLU A 107 19.35 -11.15 -29.02
C GLU A 107 18.89 -10.54 -30.36
N ASP A 108 17.60 -10.32 -30.53
CA ASP A 108 17.06 -9.67 -31.74
C ASP A 108 17.59 -8.23 -31.91
N LEU A 109 17.67 -7.46 -30.82
CA LEU A 109 18.26 -6.11 -30.85
C LEU A 109 19.75 -6.15 -31.23
N LYS A 110 20.48 -7.16 -30.77
CA LYS A 110 21.87 -7.39 -31.12
C LYS A 110 22.05 -7.76 -32.59
N GLU A 111 21.24 -8.66 -33.11
CA GLU A 111 21.22 -9.05 -34.54
C GLU A 111 20.90 -7.85 -35.45
N GLN A 112 20.00 -6.97 -35.03
CA GLN A 112 19.68 -5.75 -35.75
C GLN A 112 20.74 -4.63 -35.61
N GLY A 113 21.79 -4.83 -34.83
CA GLY A 113 22.84 -3.83 -34.57
C GLY A 113 22.35 -2.66 -33.70
N LEU A 114 21.23 -2.79 -33.00
CA LEU A 114 20.63 -1.75 -32.16
C LEU A 114 21.11 -1.84 -30.70
N LEU A 115 21.69 -2.95 -30.26
CA LEU A 115 22.22 -3.12 -28.93
C LEU A 115 23.64 -2.56 -28.85
N VAL A 116 23.79 -1.39 -28.20
CA VAL A 116 25.12 -0.71 -28.09
C VAL A 116 25.96 -1.34 -26.97
N LYS A 117 25.38 -1.54 -25.78
CA LYS A 117 26.11 -2.01 -24.60
C LYS A 117 25.15 -2.60 -23.53
N VAL A 118 25.65 -3.62 -22.85
CA VAL A 118 25.02 -4.16 -21.61
C VAL A 118 25.99 -3.89 -20.45
N VAL A 119 25.52 -3.19 -19.42
CA VAL A 119 26.30 -2.88 -18.21
C VAL A 119 25.59 -3.49 -17.01
N PRO A 120 26.27 -4.32 -16.20
CA PRO A 120 25.70 -4.81 -14.94
C PRO A 120 25.34 -3.64 -14.02
N HIS A 121 24.14 -3.68 -13.45
CA HIS A 121 23.63 -2.69 -12.50
C HIS A 121 22.94 -3.40 -11.35
N SER A 122 23.27 -3.00 -10.12
CA SER A 122 22.64 -3.51 -8.91
C SER A 122 21.61 -2.52 -8.41
N HIS A 123 20.39 -2.97 -8.19
CA HIS A 123 19.30 -2.17 -7.63
C HIS A 123 18.35 -3.06 -6.82
N ASN A 124 17.55 -2.44 -5.96
CA ASN A 124 16.53 -3.13 -5.18
C ASN A 124 15.33 -3.49 -6.07
N VAL A 125 14.89 -4.74 -5.99
CA VAL A 125 13.70 -5.23 -6.68
C VAL A 125 12.66 -5.65 -5.64
N GLY A 126 11.42 -5.17 -5.80
CA GLY A 126 10.31 -5.58 -4.95
C GLY A 126 9.99 -7.06 -5.15
N VAL A 127 9.87 -7.80 -4.06
CA VAL A 127 9.46 -9.20 -4.06
C VAL A 127 8.29 -9.42 -3.10
N HIS A 128 7.45 -10.41 -3.39
CA HIS A 128 6.37 -10.81 -2.51
C HIS A 128 6.94 -11.44 -1.23
N ASP A 129 6.44 -11.04 -0.07
CA ASP A 129 6.98 -11.39 1.27
C ASP A 129 6.93 -12.88 1.60
N ARG A 130 6.01 -13.65 1.01
CA ARG A 130 5.87 -15.08 1.28
C ARG A 130 6.55 -15.99 0.26
N CYS A 131 6.39 -15.70 -1.03
CA CYS A 131 6.91 -16.57 -2.10
C CYS A 131 8.18 -16.02 -2.76
N HIS A 132 8.61 -14.80 -2.41
CA HIS A 132 9.80 -14.12 -2.95
C HIS A 132 9.79 -13.94 -4.47
N THR A 133 8.64 -14.11 -5.11
CA THR A 133 8.47 -13.81 -6.55
C THR A 133 8.57 -12.32 -6.77
N THR A 134 9.25 -11.91 -7.83
CA THR A 134 9.38 -10.52 -8.25
C THR A 134 8.01 -9.93 -8.55
N VAL A 135 7.72 -8.76 -7.96
CA VAL A 135 6.49 -8.01 -8.21
C VAL A 135 6.58 -7.34 -9.58
N GLU A 136 5.52 -7.52 -10.40
CA GLU A 136 5.35 -6.83 -11.66
C GLU A 136 4.45 -5.60 -11.48
N PRO A 137 4.99 -4.36 -11.64
CA PRO A 137 4.17 -3.18 -11.69
C PRO A 137 3.22 -3.24 -12.91
N MET A 138 1.93 -3.10 -12.65
CA MET A 138 0.88 -3.14 -13.67
C MET A 138 -0.22 -2.13 -13.32
N ILE A 139 -0.78 -1.50 -14.35
CA ILE A 139 -1.95 -0.64 -14.20
C ILE A 139 -3.20 -1.51 -14.17
N LYS A 140 -4.00 -1.35 -13.11
CA LYS A 140 -5.31 -1.98 -12.97
C LYS A 140 -6.31 -1.00 -12.38
N GLN A 141 -7.58 -1.16 -12.72
CA GLN A 141 -8.65 -0.44 -12.05
C GLN A 141 -8.74 -0.90 -10.60
N GLN A 142 -8.77 0.05 -9.68
CA GLN A 142 -8.84 -0.17 -8.24
C GLN A 142 -9.78 0.88 -7.63
N TRP A 143 -10.36 0.54 -6.48
CA TRP A 143 -11.13 1.48 -5.69
C TRP A 143 -10.21 2.29 -4.79
N PHE A 144 -10.39 3.62 -4.82
CA PHE A 144 -9.62 4.54 -3.99
C PHE A 144 -10.52 5.45 -3.18
N VAL A 145 -10.09 5.74 -1.96
CA VAL A 145 -10.62 6.84 -1.15
C VAL A 145 -9.75 8.07 -1.39
N LYS A 146 -10.35 9.19 -1.81
CA LYS A 146 -9.65 10.47 -1.93
C LYS A 146 -9.34 11.03 -0.55
N MET A 147 -8.06 11.24 -0.27
CA MET A 147 -7.60 11.61 1.07
C MET A 147 -7.44 13.11 1.30
N ASP A 148 -7.30 13.92 0.25
CA ASP A 148 -6.97 15.36 0.34
C ASP A 148 -7.88 16.16 1.29
N GLU A 149 -9.19 15.97 1.21
CA GLU A 149 -10.16 16.66 2.07
C GLU A 149 -10.42 15.86 3.37
N MET A 150 -10.45 14.54 3.28
CA MET A 150 -10.79 13.66 4.39
C MET A 150 -9.77 13.69 5.52
N ILE A 151 -8.48 13.93 5.19
CA ILE A 151 -7.41 13.97 6.19
C ILE A 151 -7.37 15.28 6.99
N LYS A 152 -7.91 16.39 6.46
CA LYS A 152 -7.79 17.72 7.07
C LYS A 152 -8.35 17.80 8.51
N PRO A 153 -9.58 17.31 8.79
CA PRO A 153 -10.09 17.32 10.16
C PRO A 153 -9.24 16.47 11.12
N ALA A 154 -8.69 15.36 10.63
CA ALA A 154 -7.83 14.48 11.43
C ALA A 154 -6.50 15.15 11.81
N VAL A 155 -5.91 15.91 10.88
CA VAL A 155 -4.70 16.71 11.14
C VAL A 155 -5.01 17.82 12.16
N GLU A 156 -6.12 18.53 11.98
CA GLU A 156 -6.50 19.65 12.82
C GLU A 156 -6.87 19.21 14.24
N GLY A 157 -7.56 18.10 14.41
CA GLY A 157 -7.93 17.54 15.71
C GLY A 157 -6.72 17.17 16.58
N VAL A 158 -5.60 16.76 15.98
CA VAL A 158 -4.35 16.54 16.73
C VAL A 158 -3.61 17.87 16.96
N LYS A 159 -3.56 18.78 15.98
CA LYS A 159 -2.88 20.09 16.12
C LYS A 159 -3.51 20.96 17.21
N ASN A 160 -4.84 21.00 17.30
CA ASN A 160 -5.56 21.82 18.28
C ASN A 160 -5.66 21.14 19.68
N GLY A 161 -5.21 19.89 19.80
CA GLY A 161 -5.19 19.14 21.06
C GLY A 161 -6.52 18.48 21.44
N GLU A 162 -7.50 18.42 20.55
CA GLU A 162 -8.72 17.61 20.72
C GLU A 162 -8.36 16.13 20.86
N ILE A 163 -7.38 15.66 20.08
CA ILE A 163 -6.80 14.33 20.19
C ILE A 163 -5.34 14.44 20.66
N LYS A 164 -5.02 13.81 21.77
CA LYS A 164 -3.66 13.79 22.34
C LYS A 164 -2.97 12.47 22.03
N LEU A 165 -1.76 12.52 21.49
CA LEU A 165 -0.93 11.35 21.26
C LEU A 165 0.10 11.19 22.38
N LEU A 166 0.14 10.04 23.02
CA LEU A 166 1.05 9.72 24.12
C LEU A 166 1.93 8.51 23.76
N PRO A 167 3.26 8.65 23.86
CA PRO A 167 4.03 9.85 24.20
C PRO A 167 4.03 10.87 23.04
N SER A 168 4.20 12.15 23.38
CA SER A 168 4.13 13.27 22.42
C SER A 168 5.10 13.20 21.25
N ARG A 169 6.21 12.43 21.37
CA ARG A 169 7.10 12.19 20.23
C ARG A 169 6.41 11.51 19.05
N MET A 170 5.27 10.86 19.26
CA MET A 170 4.47 10.22 18.21
C MET A 170 3.76 11.22 17.30
N ASP A 171 3.63 12.50 17.73
CA ASP A 171 3.09 13.58 16.90
C ASP A 171 3.91 13.71 15.61
N LYS A 172 5.25 13.65 15.72
CA LYS A 172 6.14 13.72 14.55
C LYS A 172 5.87 12.57 13.56
N THR A 173 5.66 11.37 14.06
CA THR A 173 5.36 10.21 13.22
C THR A 173 3.97 10.36 12.57
N TYR A 174 2.98 10.82 13.33
CA TYR A 174 1.64 11.08 12.85
C TYR A 174 1.64 12.11 11.70
N PHE A 175 2.25 13.28 11.91
CA PHE A 175 2.31 14.32 10.89
C PHE A 175 3.13 13.93 9.68
N ASN A 176 4.23 13.18 9.85
CA ASN A 176 4.97 12.67 8.70
C ASN A 176 4.12 11.77 7.78
N TRP A 177 3.21 10.98 8.33
CA TRP A 177 2.28 10.17 7.55
C TRP A 177 1.16 11.00 6.93
N THR A 178 0.60 11.96 7.66
CA THR A 178 -0.54 12.76 7.18
C THR A 178 -0.13 13.82 6.17
N ASP A 179 1.06 14.41 6.31
CA ASP A 179 1.59 15.41 5.36
C ASP A 179 1.97 14.79 4.00
N ASN A 180 2.26 13.49 3.98
CA ASN A 180 2.63 12.73 2.78
C ASN A 180 1.55 11.72 2.37
N ILE A 181 0.30 11.92 2.82
CA ILE A 181 -0.77 10.98 2.54
C ILE A 181 -1.10 10.97 1.05
N ARG A 182 -1.37 9.78 0.53
CA ARG A 182 -1.86 9.56 -0.84
C ARG A 182 -3.24 8.94 -0.78
N ASP A 183 -3.96 8.97 -1.91
CA ASP A 183 -5.23 8.27 -2.05
C ASP A 183 -5.08 6.81 -1.63
N TRP A 184 -6.04 6.35 -0.83
CA TRP A 184 -5.98 5.00 -0.25
C TRP A 184 -6.69 4.00 -1.15
N CYS A 185 -5.93 3.09 -1.74
CA CYS A 185 -6.47 1.93 -2.44
C CYS A 185 -7.15 0.99 -1.43
N ILE A 186 -8.44 0.79 -1.58
CA ILE A 186 -9.27 -0.01 -0.66
C ILE A 186 -9.69 -1.37 -1.22
N SER A 187 -9.49 -1.63 -2.50
CA SER A 187 -9.79 -2.92 -3.12
C SER A 187 -8.66 -3.93 -2.95
N ARG A 188 -9.02 -5.19 -2.74
CA ARG A 188 -8.11 -6.34 -2.62
C ARG A 188 -8.64 -7.51 -3.44
N GLN A 189 -7.74 -8.18 -4.16
CA GLN A 189 -8.04 -9.38 -4.95
C GLN A 189 -7.88 -10.62 -4.06
N LEU A 190 -8.72 -10.74 -3.03
CA LEU A 190 -8.69 -11.83 -2.06
C LEU A 190 -9.92 -12.71 -2.20
N TRP A 191 -9.74 -14.02 -2.05
CA TRP A 191 -10.84 -14.98 -2.03
C TRP A 191 -11.78 -14.79 -0.85
N TRP A 192 -11.26 -14.41 0.32
CA TRP A 192 -12.01 -14.23 1.55
C TRP A 192 -11.96 -12.79 2.04
N GLY A 193 -13.09 -12.20 2.30
CA GLY A 193 -13.25 -10.85 2.80
C GLY A 193 -14.64 -10.29 2.56
N HIS A 194 -14.90 -9.08 3.04
CA HIS A 194 -16.14 -8.37 2.76
C HIS A 194 -16.06 -7.75 1.36
N ARG A 195 -16.94 -8.22 0.51
CA ARG A 195 -16.97 -7.90 -0.90
C ARG A 195 -17.40 -6.45 -1.14
N ILE A 196 -16.82 -5.78 -2.11
CA ILE A 196 -17.20 -4.42 -2.48
C ILE A 196 -18.66 -4.42 -2.96
N PRO A 197 -19.54 -3.56 -2.39
CA PRO A 197 -20.96 -3.55 -2.69
C PRO A 197 -21.27 -2.73 -3.95
N ALA A 198 -20.47 -2.91 -5.01
CA ALA A 198 -20.67 -2.28 -6.31
C ALA A 198 -21.14 -3.33 -7.32
N TRP A 199 -22.09 -2.93 -8.18
CA TRP A 199 -22.68 -3.78 -9.19
C TRP A 199 -22.60 -3.10 -10.54
N TYR A 200 -22.15 -3.82 -11.54
CA TYR A 200 -22.03 -3.36 -12.93
C TYR A 200 -23.11 -3.98 -13.78
N CYS A 201 -23.84 -3.17 -14.52
CA CYS A 201 -24.81 -3.66 -15.48
C CYS A 201 -24.10 -4.28 -16.67
N ASP A 202 -24.36 -5.56 -16.93
CA ASP A 202 -23.70 -6.33 -18.00
C ASP A 202 -24.08 -5.82 -19.41
N ASP A 203 -25.21 -5.12 -19.53
CA ASP A 203 -25.72 -4.63 -20.82
C ASP A 203 -25.20 -3.23 -21.18
N CYS A 204 -24.90 -2.35 -20.22
CA CYS A 204 -24.56 -0.96 -20.52
C CYS A 204 -23.42 -0.38 -19.68
N GLY A 205 -22.82 -1.18 -18.79
CA GLY A 205 -21.70 -0.77 -17.96
C GLY A 205 -22.04 0.23 -16.83
N GLU A 206 -23.34 0.52 -16.59
CA GLU A 206 -23.76 1.39 -15.48
C GLU A 206 -23.40 0.76 -14.15
N MET A 207 -22.88 1.55 -13.21
CA MET A 207 -22.46 1.09 -11.88
C MET A 207 -23.40 1.61 -10.79
N VAL A 208 -23.81 0.72 -9.90
CA VAL A 208 -24.64 1.03 -8.76
C VAL A 208 -24.03 0.46 -7.48
N VAL A 209 -23.97 1.26 -6.42
CA VAL A 209 -23.54 0.80 -5.09
C VAL A 209 -24.79 0.36 -4.30
N SER A 210 -24.82 -0.90 -3.90
CA SER A 210 -25.94 -1.48 -3.16
C SER A 210 -25.50 -2.72 -2.38
N ILE A 211 -26.04 -2.89 -1.17
CA ILE A 211 -25.80 -4.09 -0.35
C ILE A 211 -26.33 -5.34 -1.06
N GLU A 212 -27.54 -5.24 -1.62
CA GLU A 212 -28.18 -6.33 -2.35
C GLU A 212 -28.08 -6.09 -3.86
N LYS A 213 -28.25 -7.17 -4.63
CA LYS A 213 -28.29 -7.09 -6.09
C LYS A 213 -29.39 -6.10 -6.53
N PRO A 214 -29.04 -5.07 -7.32
CA PRO A 214 -30.04 -4.12 -7.83
C PRO A 214 -31.09 -4.80 -8.70
N GLY A 215 -32.26 -4.22 -8.77
CA GLY A 215 -33.31 -4.64 -9.72
C GLY A 215 -33.02 -4.12 -11.14
N LYS A 216 -33.93 -3.30 -11.69
CA LYS A 216 -33.76 -2.73 -13.03
C LYS A 216 -32.65 -1.68 -13.06
N CYS A 217 -31.81 -1.77 -14.07
CA CYS A 217 -30.76 -0.78 -14.33
C CYS A 217 -31.40 0.60 -14.61
N PRO A 218 -30.98 1.67 -13.92
CA PRO A 218 -31.56 3.01 -14.10
C PRO A 218 -31.30 3.56 -15.49
N LYS A 219 -30.28 3.07 -16.22
CA LYS A 219 -29.88 3.57 -17.52
C LYS A 219 -30.53 2.79 -18.68
N CYS A 220 -30.52 1.47 -18.64
CA CYS A 220 -31.00 0.65 -19.76
C CYS A 220 -32.24 -0.21 -19.44
N GLY A 221 -32.71 -0.24 -18.18
CA GLY A 221 -33.88 -0.99 -17.73
C GLY A 221 -33.68 -2.51 -17.62
N LYS A 222 -32.51 -3.06 -17.91
CA LYS A 222 -32.17 -4.48 -17.80
C LYS A 222 -31.86 -4.87 -16.34
N GLU A 223 -31.83 -6.17 -16.06
CA GLU A 223 -31.64 -6.72 -14.71
C GLU A 223 -30.39 -7.63 -14.60
N HIS A 224 -29.49 -7.56 -15.57
CA HIS A 224 -28.26 -8.33 -15.58
C HIS A 224 -27.16 -7.54 -14.89
N TRP A 225 -26.70 -8.04 -13.75
CA TRP A 225 -25.72 -7.39 -12.91
C TRP A 225 -24.62 -8.34 -12.47
N THR A 226 -23.40 -7.90 -12.59
CA THR A 226 -22.21 -8.55 -12.02
C THR A 226 -21.68 -7.71 -10.87
N GLN A 227 -21.53 -8.33 -9.70
CA GLN A 227 -20.93 -7.65 -8.54
C GLN A 227 -19.43 -7.56 -8.71
N ASP A 228 -18.84 -6.46 -8.22
CA ASP A 228 -17.39 -6.30 -8.15
C ASP A 228 -16.74 -7.53 -7.50
N PRO A 229 -15.73 -8.16 -8.13
CA PRO A 229 -15.09 -9.36 -7.59
C PRO A 229 -14.19 -9.10 -6.40
N ASP A 230 -13.74 -7.85 -6.21
CA ASP A 230 -12.78 -7.48 -5.18
C ASP A 230 -13.41 -7.41 -3.80
N THR A 231 -12.57 -7.54 -2.79
CA THR A 231 -12.92 -7.34 -1.37
C THR A 231 -12.35 -6.02 -0.87
N LEU A 232 -12.94 -5.48 0.19
CA LEU A 232 -12.41 -4.29 0.85
C LEU A 232 -11.18 -4.62 1.69
N ASP A 233 -10.25 -3.69 1.77
CA ASP A 233 -9.13 -3.72 2.71
C ASP A 233 -9.62 -3.95 4.14
N THR A 234 -8.98 -4.83 4.88
CA THR A 234 -9.33 -5.13 6.27
C THR A 234 -9.36 -3.87 7.16
N TRP A 235 -8.51 -2.90 6.84
CA TRP A 235 -8.45 -1.63 7.57
C TRP A 235 -9.64 -0.71 7.28
N PHE A 236 -10.41 -0.98 6.23
CA PHE A 236 -11.61 -0.22 5.91
C PHE A 236 -12.69 -0.42 6.98
N SER A 237 -13.00 -1.66 7.32
CA SER A 237 -13.93 -1.97 8.42
C SER A 237 -13.30 -1.73 9.79
N SER A 238 -12.00 -1.99 9.97
CA SER A 238 -11.30 -1.73 11.23
C SER A 238 -11.30 -0.26 11.63
N ALA A 239 -11.37 0.65 10.67
CA ALA A 239 -11.47 2.09 10.92
C ALA A 239 -12.81 2.49 11.58
N LEU A 240 -13.83 1.65 11.47
CA LEU A 240 -15.16 1.91 12.05
C LEU A 240 -15.26 1.50 13.52
N TRP A 241 -14.25 0.84 14.07
CA TRP A 241 -14.24 0.27 15.42
C TRP A 241 -14.80 1.19 16.51
N PRO A 242 -14.42 2.49 16.62
CA PRO A 242 -14.82 3.34 17.74
C PRO A 242 -16.33 3.57 17.84
N PHE A 243 -17.06 3.39 16.75
CA PHE A 243 -18.51 3.66 16.69
C PHE A 243 -19.33 2.47 16.21
N SER A 244 -18.79 1.61 15.34
CA SER A 244 -19.54 0.45 14.84
C SER A 244 -19.84 -0.58 15.94
N THR A 245 -18.93 -0.76 16.89
CA THR A 245 -19.13 -1.66 18.05
C THR A 245 -20.16 -1.15 19.04
N LEU A 246 -20.51 0.13 18.95
CA LEU A 246 -21.53 0.78 19.77
C LEU A 246 -22.89 0.85 19.07
N GLY A 247 -23.03 0.19 17.91
CA GLY A 247 -24.30 0.03 17.20
C GLY A 247 -24.48 0.92 15.97
N TRP A 248 -23.53 1.80 15.63
CA TRP A 248 -23.61 2.55 14.37
C TRP A 248 -23.81 1.59 13.17
N PRO A 249 -24.66 1.92 12.18
CA PRO A 249 -25.29 3.23 11.90
C PRO A 249 -26.58 3.54 12.70
N GLU A 250 -27.03 2.62 13.53
CA GLU A 250 -28.19 2.87 14.38
C GLU A 250 -27.87 3.87 15.50
N LYS A 251 -28.90 4.61 15.95
CA LYS A 251 -28.79 5.46 17.14
C LYS A 251 -29.07 4.61 18.36
N THR A 252 -28.04 4.29 19.13
CA THR A 252 -28.13 3.49 20.35
C THR A 252 -27.74 4.31 21.57
N GLU A 253 -28.22 3.91 22.75
CA GLU A 253 -27.82 4.52 24.01
C GLU A 253 -26.32 4.39 24.27
N ASP A 254 -25.72 3.26 23.88
CA ASP A 254 -24.29 3.02 24.01
C ASP A 254 -23.48 3.98 23.12
N LEU A 255 -23.93 4.23 21.88
CA LEU A 255 -23.27 5.17 20.98
C LEU A 255 -23.34 6.61 21.51
N ASP A 256 -24.49 7.01 22.04
CA ASP A 256 -24.67 8.35 22.60
C ASP A 256 -23.84 8.56 23.89
N TYR A 257 -23.62 7.50 24.68
CA TYR A 257 -22.90 7.56 25.93
C TYR A 257 -21.40 7.38 25.79
N PHE A 258 -20.93 6.41 25.00
CA PHE A 258 -19.53 6.01 24.93
C PHE A 258 -18.74 6.64 23.78
N TYR A 259 -19.39 7.33 22.85
CA TYR A 259 -18.71 8.01 21.75
C TYR A 259 -18.73 9.54 21.96
N PRO A 260 -17.57 10.25 21.92
CA PRO A 260 -16.19 9.76 21.73
C PRO A 260 -15.69 8.90 22.88
N ASN A 261 -14.77 7.97 22.58
CA ASN A 261 -14.09 7.20 23.61
C ASN A 261 -13.06 8.07 24.34
N ASP A 262 -12.72 7.75 25.58
CA ASP A 262 -11.72 8.51 26.34
C ASP A 262 -10.31 8.19 25.88
N VAL A 263 -9.96 6.90 25.78
CA VAL A 263 -8.59 6.45 25.50
C VAL A 263 -8.59 5.27 24.52
N LEU A 264 -7.81 5.40 23.45
CA LEU A 264 -7.39 4.29 22.61
C LEU A 264 -5.99 3.84 23.03
N VAL A 265 -5.81 2.52 23.26
CA VAL A 265 -4.48 1.94 23.54
C VAL A 265 -4.10 1.02 22.38
N THR A 266 -2.93 1.25 21.76
CA THR A 266 -2.47 0.46 20.62
C THR A 266 -0.95 0.50 20.45
N GLY A 267 -0.41 -0.41 19.64
CA GLY A 267 0.99 -0.37 19.22
C GLY A 267 1.29 0.82 18.30
N TYR A 268 2.48 1.37 18.40
CA TYR A 268 2.90 2.49 17.55
C TYR A 268 3.06 2.09 16.08
N ASP A 269 3.23 0.81 15.77
CA ASP A 269 3.47 0.30 14.43
C ASP A 269 2.23 0.35 13.51
N ILE A 270 1.05 0.57 14.09
CA ILE A 270 -0.21 0.73 13.35
C ILE A 270 -0.82 2.14 13.45
N ILE A 271 0.00 3.15 13.74
CA ILE A 271 -0.41 4.56 13.68
C ILE A 271 -1.08 4.87 12.34
N PHE A 272 -0.41 4.55 11.23
CA PHE A 272 -0.93 4.80 9.89
C PHE A 272 -2.12 3.92 9.54
N PHE A 273 -1.98 2.61 9.76
CA PHE A 273 -2.97 1.66 9.27
C PHE A 273 -4.29 1.69 10.05
N TRP A 274 -4.25 2.06 11.33
CA TRP A 274 -5.44 2.00 12.18
C TRP A 274 -5.80 3.33 12.81
N VAL A 275 -4.87 3.99 13.52
CA VAL A 275 -5.18 5.21 14.28
C VAL A 275 -5.64 6.33 13.37
N ILE A 276 -4.87 6.67 12.34
CA ILE A 276 -5.21 7.74 11.39
C ILE A 276 -6.53 7.44 10.71
N ARG A 277 -6.76 6.17 10.33
CA ARG A 277 -7.98 5.72 9.67
C ARG A 277 -9.21 5.81 10.57
N MET A 278 -9.11 5.45 11.83
CA MET A 278 -10.20 5.67 12.80
C MET A 278 -10.50 7.16 12.98
N ILE A 279 -9.48 8.00 13.02
CA ILE A 279 -9.67 9.44 13.25
C ILE A 279 -10.43 10.07 12.08
N PHE A 280 -9.97 9.89 10.83
CA PHE A 280 -10.67 10.49 9.71
C PHE A 280 -12.06 9.86 9.48
N SER A 281 -12.22 8.55 9.71
CA SER A 281 -13.53 7.89 9.63
C SER A 281 -14.50 8.41 10.69
N GLY A 282 -13.99 8.69 11.90
CA GLY A 282 -14.80 9.28 12.97
C GLY A 282 -15.31 10.68 12.59
N TYR A 283 -14.44 11.53 12.08
CA TYR A 283 -14.88 12.86 11.60
C TYR A 283 -15.86 12.75 10.42
N GLU A 284 -15.62 11.85 9.47
CA GLU A 284 -16.48 11.67 8.28
C GLU A 284 -17.86 11.13 8.65
N GLN A 285 -17.94 10.11 9.49
CA GLN A 285 -19.19 9.39 9.78
C GLN A 285 -19.94 9.99 10.97
N MET A 286 -19.23 10.50 11.96
CA MET A 286 -19.79 10.97 13.23
C MET A 286 -19.68 12.49 13.44
N GLY A 287 -18.93 13.20 12.58
CA GLY A 287 -18.73 14.65 12.67
C GLY A 287 -17.86 15.13 13.85
N LYS A 288 -17.20 14.21 14.57
CA LYS A 288 -16.37 14.50 15.74
C LYS A 288 -15.28 13.46 15.95
N ALA A 289 -14.24 13.82 16.72
CA ALA A 289 -13.14 12.92 17.04
C ALA A 289 -13.63 11.59 17.63
N PRO A 290 -13.02 10.44 17.29
CA PRO A 290 -13.44 9.14 17.81
C PRO A 290 -12.98 8.87 19.24
N PHE A 291 -11.91 9.54 19.71
CA PHE A 291 -11.33 9.41 21.05
C PHE A 291 -10.52 10.65 21.40
N HIS A 292 -10.31 10.89 22.70
CA HIS A 292 -9.57 12.07 23.19
C HIS A 292 -8.07 11.80 23.33
N THR A 293 -7.66 10.58 23.64
CA THR A 293 -6.26 10.24 23.87
C THR A 293 -5.90 8.93 23.17
N VAL A 294 -4.74 8.90 22.53
CA VAL A 294 -4.12 7.67 22.01
C VAL A 294 -2.86 7.38 22.80
N LEU A 295 -2.86 6.29 23.54
CA LEU A 295 -1.68 5.78 24.23
C LEU A 295 -0.99 4.71 23.40
N PHE A 296 0.22 5.01 22.94
CA PHE A 296 1.03 4.07 22.19
C PHE A 296 1.92 3.25 23.11
N HIS A 297 1.80 1.94 23.02
CA HIS A 297 2.75 1.03 23.63
C HIS A 297 3.78 0.53 22.61
N GLY A 298 4.93 0.05 23.09
CA GLY A 298 5.92 -0.61 22.25
C GLY A 298 5.58 -2.07 21.95
N LEU A 299 6.38 -2.70 21.10
CA LEU A 299 6.24 -4.12 20.77
C LEU A 299 7.10 -4.97 21.72
N VAL A 300 6.58 -6.16 22.02
CA VAL A 300 7.38 -7.20 22.67
C VAL A 300 8.20 -7.92 21.59
N ARG A 301 9.52 -7.91 21.75
CA ARG A 301 10.48 -8.52 20.85
C ARG A 301 11.15 -9.73 21.51
N ASP A 302 11.72 -10.60 20.70
CA ASP A 302 12.53 -11.70 21.24
C ASP A 302 13.80 -11.18 21.96
N SER A 303 14.54 -12.05 22.60
CA SER A 303 15.77 -11.71 23.35
C SER A 303 16.86 -11.05 22.47
N GLN A 304 16.82 -11.29 21.16
CA GLN A 304 17.73 -10.68 20.18
C GLN A 304 17.21 -9.32 19.66
N GLY A 305 16.00 -8.92 20.05
CA GLY A 305 15.38 -7.67 19.61
C GLY A 305 14.65 -7.77 18.26
N ARG A 306 14.44 -8.96 17.73
CA ARG A 306 13.69 -9.18 16.48
C ARG A 306 12.20 -9.17 16.76
N LYS A 307 11.40 -8.66 15.81
CA LYS A 307 9.94 -8.74 15.87
C LYS A 307 9.51 -10.22 15.88
N MET A 308 8.66 -10.59 16.83
CA MET A 308 8.10 -11.94 16.87
C MET A 308 7.15 -12.17 15.70
N SER A 309 7.30 -13.30 15.02
CA SER A 309 6.42 -13.70 13.91
C SER A 309 6.27 -15.21 13.84
N LYS A 310 5.14 -15.67 13.31
CA LYS A 310 4.89 -17.11 13.09
C LYS A 310 5.89 -17.72 12.12
N SER A 311 6.29 -16.96 11.09
CA SER A 311 7.25 -17.41 10.07
C SER A 311 8.67 -17.60 10.61
N LEU A 312 9.08 -16.82 11.61
CA LEU A 312 10.39 -16.95 12.26
C LEU A 312 10.39 -17.99 13.40
N GLY A 313 9.22 -18.46 13.84
CA GLY A 313 9.11 -19.41 14.96
C GLY A 313 9.65 -18.87 16.29
N ASN A 314 9.79 -17.54 16.43
CA ASN A 314 10.32 -16.87 17.61
C ASN A 314 9.23 -16.27 18.50
N GLY A 315 7.97 -16.62 18.27
CA GLY A 315 6.84 -16.23 19.09
C GLY A 315 6.88 -16.95 20.44
N ILE A 316 6.48 -16.25 21.50
CA ILE A 316 6.33 -16.79 22.85
C ILE A 316 4.85 -16.82 23.15
N ASP A 317 4.32 -18.01 23.47
CA ASP A 317 2.93 -18.16 23.85
C ASP A 317 2.73 -17.66 25.30
N PRO A 318 1.87 -16.66 25.53
CA PRO A 318 1.57 -16.17 26.87
C PRO A 318 1.02 -17.25 27.81
N LEU A 319 0.27 -18.21 27.29
CA LEU A 319 -0.29 -19.30 28.11
C LEU A 319 0.82 -20.22 28.63
N GLU A 320 1.81 -20.54 27.81
CA GLU A 320 2.98 -21.30 28.22
C GLU A 320 3.78 -20.60 29.35
N VAL A 321 3.88 -19.28 29.27
CA VAL A 321 4.51 -18.48 30.33
C VAL A 321 3.67 -18.51 31.60
N ILE A 322 2.35 -18.41 31.49
CA ILE A 322 1.42 -18.46 32.62
C ILE A 322 1.47 -19.81 33.32
N ASP A 323 1.47 -20.89 32.56
CA ASP A 323 1.54 -22.25 33.11
C ASP A 323 2.83 -22.50 33.91
N LYS A 324 3.94 -21.91 33.43
CA LYS A 324 5.26 -22.12 34.05
C LYS A 324 5.54 -21.18 35.24
N TYR A 325 5.09 -19.94 35.17
CA TYR A 325 5.49 -18.86 36.10
C TYR A 325 4.33 -18.17 36.80
N GLY A 326 3.11 -18.40 36.35
CA GLY A 326 1.90 -17.71 36.84
C GLY A 326 1.57 -16.41 36.09
N ALA A 327 0.30 -16.07 36.08
CA ALA A 327 -0.23 -14.89 35.39
C ALA A 327 0.35 -13.57 35.96
N ASP A 328 0.51 -13.49 37.27
CA ASP A 328 1.04 -12.29 37.93
C ASP A 328 2.48 -12.00 37.53
N ALA A 329 3.31 -13.04 37.38
CA ALA A 329 4.68 -12.92 36.93
C ALA A 329 4.77 -12.35 35.51
N LEU A 330 3.95 -12.86 34.58
CA LEU A 330 3.88 -12.35 33.21
C LEU A 330 3.40 -10.90 33.19
N ARG A 331 2.29 -10.59 33.86
CA ARG A 331 1.71 -9.24 33.91
C ARG A 331 2.70 -8.22 34.47
N LEU A 332 3.36 -8.55 35.60
CA LEU A 332 4.36 -7.69 36.21
C LEU A 332 5.55 -7.47 35.28
N THR A 333 6.02 -8.52 34.59
CA THR A 333 7.12 -8.41 33.61
C THR A 333 6.79 -7.46 32.47
N LEU A 334 5.57 -7.51 31.94
CA LEU A 334 5.15 -6.68 30.82
C LEU A 334 4.95 -5.20 31.18
N ILE A 335 4.64 -4.91 32.46
CA ILE A 335 4.39 -3.54 32.92
C ILE A 335 5.66 -2.88 33.41
N THR A 336 6.56 -3.64 34.06
CA THR A 336 7.76 -3.07 34.70
C THR A 336 8.91 -2.88 33.73
N GLY A 337 9.63 -1.76 33.89
CA GLY A 337 10.83 -1.46 33.11
C GLY A 337 10.56 -1.07 31.67
N ASN A 338 9.34 -0.64 31.36
CA ASN A 338 8.94 -0.20 30.05
C ASN A 338 8.42 1.23 30.08
N ALA A 339 8.74 2.02 29.05
CA ALA A 339 8.19 3.35 28.87
C ALA A 339 7.24 3.36 27.66
N PRO A 340 6.15 4.16 27.69
CA PRO A 340 5.21 4.24 26.57
C PRO A 340 5.91 4.47 25.23
N GLY A 341 5.51 3.70 24.22
CA GLY A 341 6.06 3.76 22.85
C GLY A 341 7.44 3.15 22.66
N ASN A 342 8.04 2.55 23.68
CA ASN A 342 9.32 1.84 23.55
C ASN A 342 9.11 0.32 23.48
N ASP A 343 9.86 -0.32 22.58
CA ASP A 343 9.89 -1.78 22.51
C ASP A 343 10.57 -2.38 23.73
N MET A 344 10.11 -3.55 24.14
CA MET A 344 10.77 -4.35 25.15
C MET A 344 11.26 -5.69 24.60
N ARG A 345 12.43 -6.12 25.06
CA ARG A 345 12.89 -7.48 24.79
C ARG A 345 12.38 -8.42 25.90
N PHE A 346 11.82 -9.54 25.47
CA PHE A 346 11.37 -10.57 26.42
C PHE A 346 12.53 -11.48 26.81
N TYR A 347 12.69 -11.65 28.12
CA TYR A 347 13.66 -12.53 28.74
C TYR A 347 12.98 -13.40 29.78
N TRP A 348 13.21 -14.71 29.76
CA TRP A 348 12.66 -15.64 30.71
C TRP A 348 13.11 -15.36 32.15
N GLU A 349 14.36 -14.90 32.32
CA GLU A 349 14.93 -14.52 33.60
C GLU A 349 14.19 -13.35 34.26
N ARG A 350 13.63 -12.43 33.45
CA ARG A 350 12.79 -11.34 33.96
C ARG A 350 11.45 -11.85 34.48
N VAL A 351 10.86 -12.84 33.82
CA VAL A 351 9.61 -13.46 34.29
C VAL A 351 9.85 -14.20 35.59
N GLU A 352 10.95 -14.92 35.70
CA GLU A 352 11.35 -15.60 36.95
C GLU A 352 11.57 -14.61 38.09
N ALA A 353 12.26 -13.51 37.84
CA ALA A 353 12.45 -12.44 38.84
C ALA A 353 11.11 -11.84 39.28
N SER A 354 10.17 -11.62 38.36
CA SER A 354 8.82 -11.13 38.64
C SER A 354 8.03 -12.13 39.50
N ARG A 355 8.12 -13.45 39.22
CA ARG A 355 7.53 -14.49 40.06
C ARG A 355 8.10 -14.46 41.48
N ASN A 356 9.41 -14.37 41.62
CA ASN A 356 10.06 -14.32 42.92
C ASN A 356 9.65 -13.07 43.70
N PHE A 357 9.49 -11.93 43.02
CA PHE A 357 8.97 -10.71 43.63
C PHE A 357 7.51 -10.88 44.11
N ALA A 358 6.64 -11.44 43.28
CA ALA A 358 5.24 -11.68 43.64
C ALA A 358 5.14 -12.61 44.88
N ASN A 359 5.90 -13.69 44.91
CA ASN A 359 5.99 -14.60 46.06
C ASN A 359 6.52 -13.93 47.33
N LYS A 360 7.45 -12.96 47.20
CA LYS A 360 7.96 -12.18 48.34
C LYS A 360 6.89 -11.24 48.92
N VAL A 361 6.00 -10.70 48.08
CA VAL A 361 4.90 -9.84 48.53
C VAL A 361 3.81 -10.66 49.24
N TRP A 362 3.50 -11.84 48.71
CA TRP A 362 2.54 -12.77 49.31
C TRP A 362 3.02 -13.31 50.65
#